data_b78ce563381d96e8f12def3572dad18a
#
_entry.id   b78ce563381d96e8f12def3572dad18a
#
_cell.length_a   1.000
_cell.length_b   1.000
_cell.length_c   1.000
_cell.angle_alpha   90.00
_cell.angle_beta   90.00
_cell.angle_gamma   90.00
#
_symmetry.space_group_name_H-M   'P 1'
#
loop_
_entity.id
_entity.type
_entity.pdbx_description
1 polymer ?
#
loop_
_entity_poly.entity_id
_entity_poly.type
_entity_poly.pdbx_seq_one_letter_code
_entity_poly.pdbx_strand_id
1 'polypeptide(L)'
;MIHIVDDDAHVRAAISYLLTAQGYATEIYSGGEELLAQPELGDGCILLDLRMPGLSGTQVMADLSARGDPLPVIMMSGHGDLRDAVAAMKLGAVDFLEKPFREPELIAAIERALDSARRSRDRRDAR
;
A
#
# COMPACT_ATOMS: atom_id res chain seq x y z
N MET A 1 9.59 4.18 -5.13
CA MET A 1 9.62 3.74 -3.71
C MET A 1 8.34 2.99 -3.35
N ILE A 2 8.49 1.79 -2.80
CA ILE A 2 7.34 1.01 -2.31
C ILE A 2 7.36 1.10 -0.78
N HIS A 3 6.28 1.66 -0.23
CA HIS A 3 6.11 1.78 1.22
C HIS A 3 5.37 0.55 1.74
N ILE A 4 5.97 -0.20 2.66
CA ILE A 4 5.40 -1.43 3.20
C ILE A 4 5.03 -1.20 4.66
N VAL A 5 3.74 -1.28 4.96
CA VAL A 5 3.21 -1.02 6.31
C VAL A 5 2.53 -2.28 6.82
N ASP A 6 3.15 -2.93 7.80
CA ASP A 6 2.64 -4.17 8.39
C ASP A 6 3.25 -4.29 9.80
N ASP A 7 2.45 -4.70 10.77
CA ASP A 7 2.92 -4.86 12.14
C ASP A 7 3.77 -6.12 12.36
N ASP A 8 3.73 -7.08 11.43
CA ASP A 8 4.50 -8.31 11.50
C ASP A 8 5.88 -8.11 10.84
N ALA A 9 6.93 -8.17 11.65
CA ALA A 9 8.30 -7.97 11.17
C ALA A 9 8.73 -8.99 10.11
N HIS A 10 8.27 -10.24 10.23
CA HIS A 10 8.59 -11.28 9.26
C HIS A 10 7.93 -11.00 7.91
N VAL A 11 6.68 -10.55 7.93
CA VAL A 11 5.97 -10.19 6.70
C VAL A 11 6.65 -9.00 6.03
N ARG A 12 6.97 -7.95 6.78
CA ARG A 12 7.68 -6.78 6.23
C ARG A 12 8.98 -7.18 5.55
N ALA A 13 9.80 -7.98 6.24
CA ALA A 13 11.10 -8.41 5.72
C ALA A 13 10.95 -9.25 4.45
N ALA A 14 9.99 -10.18 4.44
CA ALA A 14 9.75 -11.04 3.29
C ALA A 14 9.32 -10.23 2.06
N ILE A 15 8.38 -9.32 2.24
CA ILE A 15 7.90 -8.48 1.13
C ILE A 15 9.02 -7.58 0.62
N SER A 16 9.76 -6.94 1.52
CA SER A 16 10.88 -6.08 1.14
C SER A 16 11.95 -6.86 0.38
N TYR A 17 12.26 -8.06 0.82
CA TYR A 17 13.23 -8.92 0.14
C TYR A 17 12.78 -9.23 -1.29
N LEU A 18 11.53 -9.67 -1.46
CA LEU A 18 10.99 -10.00 -2.78
C LEU A 18 11.01 -8.79 -3.71
N LEU A 19 10.58 -7.64 -3.23
CA LEU A 19 10.51 -6.44 -4.06
C LEU A 19 11.90 -5.89 -4.40
N THR A 20 12.81 -5.92 -3.44
CA THR A 20 14.19 -5.49 -3.68
C THR A 20 14.86 -6.39 -4.74
N ALA A 21 14.60 -7.69 -4.70
CA ALA A 21 15.11 -8.63 -5.70
C ALA A 21 14.58 -8.33 -7.11
N GLN A 22 13.40 -7.70 -7.20
CA GLN A 22 12.81 -7.28 -8.48
C GLN A 22 13.28 -5.89 -8.92
N GLY A 23 14.14 -5.25 -8.16
CA GLY A 23 14.67 -3.94 -8.50
C GLY A 23 13.92 -2.76 -7.91
N TYR A 24 12.95 -2.99 -7.03
CA TYR A 24 12.20 -1.90 -6.39
C TYR A 24 12.91 -1.41 -5.14
N ALA A 25 12.93 -0.10 -4.93
CA ALA A 25 13.35 0.47 -3.66
C ALA A 25 12.19 0.39 -2.67
N THR A 26 12.46 0.02 -1.43
CA THR A 26 11.44 -0.17 -0.40
C THR A 26 11.75 0.60 0.87
N GLU A 27 10.70 1.05 1.56
CA GLU A 27 10.74 1.56 2.93
C GLU A 27 9.75 0.75 3.75
N ILE A 28 10.13 0.36 4.96
CA ILE A 28 9.28 -0.46 5.82
C ILE A 28 8.84 0.32 7.05
N TYR A 29 7.60 0.08 7.49
CA TYR A 29 6.99 0.74 8.64
C TYR A 29 6.26 -0.32 9.48
N SER A 30 6.38 -0.23 10.81
CA SER A 30 5.72 -1.17 11.72
C SER A 30 4.26 -0.85 11.97
N GLY A 31 3.81 0.33 11.58
CA GLY A 31 2.42 0.74 11.74
C GLY A 31 2.11 2.02 11.00
N GLY A 32 0.83 2.37 11.00
CA GLY A 32 0.35 3.55 10.28
C GLY A 32 0.91 4.85 10.81
N GLU A 33 1.14 4.93 12.11
CA GLU A 33 1.70 6.13 12.73
C GLU A 33 3.07 6.48 12.18
N GLU A 34 3.92 5.47 11.96
CA GLU A 34 5.24 5.69 11.37
C GLU A 34 5.15 6.23 9.95
N LEU A 35 4.22 5.67 9.15
CA LEU A 35 4.01 6.13 7.79
C LEU A 35 3.53 7.57 7.78
N LEU A 36 2.54 7.88 8.61
CA LEU A 36 1.94 9.22 8.66
C LEU A 36 2.88 10.26 9.27
N ALA A 37 3.90 9.83 10.00
CA ALA A 37 4.92 10.74 10.53
C ALA A 37 5.85 11.27 9.43
N GLN A 38 5.88 10.65 8.26
CA GLN A 38 6.67 11.13 7.14
C GLN A 38 6.01 12.37 6.53
N PRO A 39 6.73 13.50 6.39
CA PRO A 39 6.13 14.71 5.83
C PRO A 39 5.77 14.56 4.35
N GLU A 40 6.55 13.79 3.62
CA GLU A 40 6.31 13.52 2.21
C GLU A 40 6.65 12.06 1.91
N LEU A 41 5.81 11.41 1.12
CA LEU A 41 6.03 10.02 0.72
C LEU A 41 6.66 9.90 -0.67
N GLY A 42 6.63 10.96 -1.47
CA GLY A 42 7.19 10.95 -2.82
C GLY A 42 6.32 10.17 -3.79
N ASP A 43 6.96 9.63 -4.83
CA ASP A 43 6.30 8.79 -5.82
C ASP A 43 6.33 7.33 -5.40
N GLY A 44 5.46 6.52 -5.98
CA GLY A 44 5.43 5.09 -5.76
C GLY A 44 4.07 4.58 -5.35
N CYS A 45 4.04 3.60 -4.46
CA CYS A 45 2.78 3.05 -3.93
C CYS A 45 2.97 2.57 -2.50
N ILE A 46 1.84 2.25 -1.86
CA ILE A 46 1.81 1.81 -0.47
C ILE A 46 1.17 0.43 -0.39
N LEU A 47 1.88 -0.52 0.24
CA LEU A 47 1.31 -1.81 0.65
C LEU A 47 0.92 -1.65 2.11
N LEU A 48 -0.36 -1.74 2.40
CA LEU A 48 -0.90 -1.38 3.71
C LEU A 48 -1.72 -2.52 4.30
N ASP A 49 -1.28 -3.02 5.45
CA ASP A 49 -2.03 -4.03 6.18
C ASP A 49 -3.31 -3.43 6.74
N LEU A 50 -4.42 -4.12 6.54
CA LEU A 50 -5.73 -3.67 7.00
C LEU A 50 -5.84 -3.68 8.52
N ARG A 51 -5.32 -4.73 9.16
CA ARG A 51 -5.48 -4.95 10.60
C ARG A 51 -4.14 -4.82 11.31
N MET A 52 -4.00 -3.72 12.04
CA MET A 52 -2.81 -3.42 12.82
C MET A 52 -3.21 -2.86 14.18
N PRO A 53 -2.40 -3.08 15.24
CA PRO A 53 -2.58 -2.36 16.50
C PRO A 53 -2.46 -0.84 16.26
N GLY A 54 -3.22 -0.08 16.98
CA GLY A 54 -3.26 1.38 16.79
C GLY A 54 -4.13 1.75 15.60
N LEU A 55 -3.58 2.45 14.62
CA LEU A 55 -4.35 2.83 13.43
C LEU A 55 -4.54 1.63 12.50
N SER A 56 -5.78 1.36 12.15
CA SER A 56 -6.10 0.37 11.13
C SER A 56 -5.75 0.88 9.74
N GLY A 57 -5.68 -0.01 8.75
CA GLY A 57 -5.43 0.39 7.37
C GLY A 57 -6.44 1.38 6.84
N THR A 58 -7.71 1.24 7.20
CA THR A 58 -8.76 2.16 6.76
C THR A 58 -8.57 3.56 7.35
N GLN A 59 -8.14 3.65 8.62
CA GLN A 59 -7.84 4.94 9.24
C GLN A 59 -6.64 5.61 8.58
N VAL A 60 -5.61 4.84 8.25
CA VAL A 60 -4.43 5.35 7.54
C VAL A 60 -4.84 5.90 6.17
N MET A 61 -5.69 5.19 5.43
CA MET A 61 -6.18 5.66 4.13
C MET A 61 -6.95 6.98 4.25
N ALA A 62 -7.81 7.09 5.26
CA ALA A 62 -8.56 8.33 5.50
C ALA A 62 -7.62 9.50 5.77
N ASP A 63 -6.58 9.28 6.58
CA ASP A 63 -5.61 10.33 6.91
C ASP A 63 -4.76 10.73 5.70
N LEU A 64 -4.35 9.77 4.87
CA LEU A 64 -3.63 10.05 3.64
C LEU A 64 -4.47 10.86 2.67
N SER A 65 -5.74 10.51 2.55
CA SER A 65 -6.69 11.25 1.71
C SER A 65 -6.84 12.70 2.19
N ALA A 66 -6.95 12.89 3.51
CA ALA A 66 -7.06 14.22 4.11
C ALA A 66 -5.81 15.07 3.89
N ARG A 67 -4.62 14.44 3.83
CA ARG A 67 -3.35 15.12 3.52
C ARG A 67 -3.22 15.48 2.05
N GLY A 68 -4.03 14.87 1.19
CA GLY A 68 -3.89 15.05 -0.25
C GLY A 68 -2.76 14.26 -0.88
N ASP A 69 -2.25 13.24 -0.21
CA ASP A 69 -1.22 12.35 -0.76
C ASP A 69 -1.84 11.44 -1.83
N PRO A 70 -1.38 11.52 -3.09
CA PRO A 70 -2.02 10.80 -4.19
C PRO A 70 -1.50 9.39 -4.44
N LEU A 71 -0.71 8.82 -3.52
CA LEU A 71 -0.12 7.51 -3.74
C LEU A 71 -1.19 6.41 -3.77
N PRO A 72 -1.10 5.50 -4.75
CA PRO A 72 -2.01 4.37 -4.78
C PRO A 72 -1.73 3.42 -3.61
N VAL A 73 -2.80 2.88 -3.04
CA VAL A 73 -2.72 1.97 -1.90
C VAL A 73 -3.19 0.59 -2.31
N ILE A 74 -2.37 -0.43 -2.02
CA ILE A 74 -2.75 -1.84 -2.11
C ILE A 74 -3.01 -2.29 -0.68
N MET A 75 -4.24 -2.68 -0.39
CA MET A 75 -4.59 -3.16 0.95
C MET A 75 -4.29 -4.66 1.07
N MET A 76 -3.75 -5.09 2.21
CA MET A 76 -3.47 -6.49 2.50
C MET A 76 -4.31 -6.96 3.69
N SER A 77 -4.77 -8.21 3.66
CA SER A 77 -5.50 -8.80 4.78
C SER A 77 -5.18 -10.28 4.93
N GLY A 78 -5.11 -10.76 6.17
CA GLY A 78 -4.88 -12.18 6.48
C GLY A 78 -6.13 -13.03 6.42
N HIS A 79 -7.30 -12.42 6.31
CA HIS A 79 -8.59 -13.14 6.25
C HIS A 79 -9.36 -12.63 5.05
N GLY A 80 -9.71 -13.51 4.13
CA GLY A 80 -10.40 -13.16 2.91
C GLY A 80 -11.85 -12.71 3.12
N ASP A 81 -12.07 -11.71 3.96
CA ASP A 81 -13.39 -11.15 4.16
C ASP A 81 -13.72 -10.20 3.02
N LEU A 82 -14.73 -10.56 2.25
CA LEU A 82 -15.20 -9.75 1.13
C LEU A 82 -15.58 -8.33 1.57
N ARG A 83 -16.11 -8.19 2.78
CA ARG A 83 -16.49 -6.86 3.30
C ARG A 83 -15.28 -5.95 3.46
N ASP A 84 -14.16 -6.51 3.94
CA ASP A 84 -12.92 -5.75 4.10
C ASP A 84 -12.40 -5.29 2.74
N ALA A 85 -12.43 -6.18 1.74
CA ALA A 85 -12.02 -5.84 0.39
C ALA A 85 -12.89 -4.73 -0.21
N VAL A 86 -14.21 -4.86 -0.06
CA VAL A 86 -15.17 -3.87 -0.56
C VAL A 86 -14.95 -2.53 0.13
N ALA A 87 -14.76 -2.53 1.45
CA ALA A 87 -14.53 -1.30 2.21
C ALA A 87 -13.25 -0.60 1.76
N ALA A 88 -12.17 -1.35 1.56
CA ALA A 88 -10.90 -0.81 1.09
C ALA A 88 -11.04 -0.16 -0.29
N MET A 89 -11.72 -0.85 -1.22
CA MET A 89 -11.92 -0.33 -2.56
C MET A 89 -12.80 0.92 -2.57
N LYS A 90 -13.82 0.98 -1.70
CA LYS A 90 -14.66 2.17 -1.55
C LYS A 90 -13.87 3.37 -1.04
N LEU A 91 -12.84 3.13 -0.22
CA LEU A 91 -11.97 4.19 0.28
C LEU A 91 -10.90 4.61 -0.73
N GLY A 92 -10.84 3.94 -1.87
CA GLY A 92 -9.93 4.32 -2.94
C GLY A 92 -8.70 3.44 -3.10
N ALA A 93 -8.62 2.29 -2.41
CA ALA A 93 -7.53 1.35 -2.65
C ALA A 93 -7.58 0.90 -4.10
N VAL A 94 -6.42 0.78 -4.74
CA VAL A 94 -6.37 0.37 -6.14
C VAL A 94 -6.37 -1.15 -6.30
N ASP A 95 -6.07 -1.87 -5.20
CA ASP A 95 -6.04 -3.33 -5.23
C ASP A 95 -6.13 -3.88 -3.81
N PHE A 96 -6.37 -5.17 -3.70
CA PHE A 96 -6.48 -5.89 -2.44
C PHE A 96 -5.79 -7.24 -2.56
N LEU A 97 -4.89 -7.55 -1.62
CA LEU A 97 -4.19 -8.83 -1.58
C LEU A 97 -4.56 -9.59 -0.32
N GLU A 98 -4.94 -10.85 -0.48
CA GLU A 98 -5.22 -11.75 0.64
C GLU A 98 -3.95 -12.50 1.02
N LYS A 99 -3.57 -12.45 2.29
CA LYS A 99 -2.42 -13.21 2.81
C LYS A 99 -2.84 -14.66 3.09
N PRO A 100 -1.99 -15.66 2.82
CA PRO A 100 -0.72 -15.54 2.14
C PRO A 100 -0.90 -15.37 0.64
N PHE A 101 -0.15 -14.46 0.04
CA PHE A 101 -0.15 -14.27 -1.40
C PHE A 101 1.15 -14.76 -2.00
N ARG A 102 1.12 -15.11 -3.29
CA ARG A 102 2.31 -15.59 -4.00
C ARG A 102 3.03 -14.41 -4.63
N GLU A 103 4.33 -14.60 -4.89
CA GLU A 103 5.16 -13.55 -5.50
C GLU A 103 4.54 -12.98 -6.79
N PRO A 104 4.05 -13.79 -7.75
CA PRO A 104 3.46 -13.22 -8.97
C PRO A 104 2.26 -12.32 -8.69
N GLU A 105 1.44 -12.66 -7.68
CA GLU A 105 0.29 -11.83 -7.30
C GLU A 105 0.74 -10.48 -6.75
N LEU A 106 1.79 -10.49 -5.90
CA LEU A 106 2.35 -9.28 -5.33
C LEU A 106 2.92 -8.38 -6.43
N ILE A 107 3.75 -8.93 -7.32
CA ILE A 107 4.38 -8.17 -8.39
C ILE A 107 3.34 -7.57 -9.33
N ALA A 108 2.31 -8.35 -9.70
CA ALA A 108 1.24 -7.86 -10.55
C ALA A 108 0.49 -6.70 -9.92
N ALA A 109 0.21 -6.77 -8.60
CA ALA A 109 -0.45 -5.68 -7.88
C ALA A 109 0.42 -4.42 -7.86
N ILE A 110 1.72 -4.56 -7.62
CA ILE A 110 2.66 -3.44 -7.63
C ILE A 110 2.68 -2.77 -9.01
N GLU A 111 2.77 -3.57 -10.07
CA GLU A 111 2.79 -3.04 -11.43
C GLU A 111 1.52 -2.25 -11.75
N ARG A 112 0.35 -2.77 -11.36
CA ARG A 112 -0.93 -2.09 -11.57
C ARG A 112 -0.99 -0.78 -10.78
N ALA A 113 -0.51 -0.80 -9.53
CA ALA A 113 -0.51 0.39 -8.68
C ALA A 113 0.40 1.48 -9.25
N LEU A 114 1.61 1.12 -9.67
CA LEU A 114 2.55 2.09 -10.25
C LEU A 114 2.04 2.65 -11.57
N ASP A 115 1.38 1.82 -12.38
CA ASP A 115 0.77 2.27 -13.62
C ASP A 115 -0.40 3.24 -13.35
N SER A 116 -1.20 2.95 -12.33
CA SER A 116 -2.28 3.83 -11.88
C SER A 116 -1.74 5.20 -11.44
N ALA A 117 -0.65 5.23 -10.68
CA ALA A 117 -0.01 6.46 -10.22
C ALA A 117 0.49 7.29 -11.41
N ARG A 118 1.11 6.64 -12.39
CA ARG A 118 1.63 7.30 -13.58
C ARG A 118 0.50 7.92 -14.40
N ARG A 119 -0.59 7.19 -14.59
CA ARG A 119 -1.75 7.69 -15.33
C ARG A 119 -2.39 8.90 -14.66
N SER A 120 -2.50 8.89 -13.33
CA SER A 120 -3.03 10.02 -12.57
C SER A 120 -2.15 11.25 -12.71
N ARG A 121 -0.83 11.07 -12.68
CA ARG A 121 0.15 12.14 -12.86
C ARG A 121 0.04 12.74 -14.27
N ASP A 122 -0.04 11.89 -15.29
CA ASP A 122 -0.16 12.33 -16.68
C ASP A 122 -1.44 13.15 -16.90
N ARG A 123 -2.54 12.74 -16.29
CA ARG A 123 -3.80 13.49 -16.39
C ARG A 123 -3.71 14.86 -15.75
N ARG A 124 -2.99 14.98 -14.62
CA ARG A 124 -2.77 16.29 -13.97
C ARG A 124 -1.90 17.18 -14.82
N ASP A 125 -0.86 16.63 -15.41
CA ASP A 125 0.08 17.39 -16.25
C ASP A 125 -0.57 17.86 -17.56
N ALA A 126 -1.60 17.19 -18.03
CA ALA A 126 -2.32 17.53 -19.25
C ALA A 126 -3.27 18.72 -19.11
N ARG A 127 -3.46 19.23 -17.89
CA ARG A 127 -4.34 20.40 -17.67
C ARG A 127 -3.60 21.71 -17.92
#